data_f04c497f62d2f5d9e8d667852132497b
#
_entry.id   f04c497f62d2f5d9e8d667852132497b
#
_cell.length_a   1.000
_cell.length_b   1.000
_cell.length_c   1.000
_cell.angle_alpha   90.00
_cell.angle_beta   90.00
_cell.angle_gamma   90.00
#
_symmetry.space_group_name_H-M   'P 1'
#
loop_
_entity.id
_entity.type
_entity.pdbx_description
1 polymer ?
#
loop_
_entity_poly.entity_id
_entity_poly.type
_entity_poly.pdbx_seq_one_letter_code
_entity_poly.pdbx_strand_id
1 'polypeptide(L)'
;YNPVRLDAYAKATGAGDTVDEPGQRHFSALMPSYDSHLADLLGLRYIVTGVDIEKIDPKLTEDALLLLAQTPDGLIYENPDALPRVMIVAKAQSVDQDGLIRTGEWPAGFEPKETVLLDPGVAGIVPAVTADQASGKPHAEASAVIRDYQTTEIVVQTKSDHQGYL
;
A
#
# COMPACT_ATOMS: atom_id res chain seq x y z
N TYR A 1 13.21 -20.68 -8.59
CA TYR A 1 11.78 -20.76 -8.93
C TYR A 1 11.25 -19.35 -9.17
N ASN A 2 10.84 -19.05 -10.40
CA ASN A 2 10.30 -17.73 -10.76
C ASN A 2 8.79 -17.85 -10.96
N PRO A 3 7.96 -17.54 -9.95
CA PRO A 3 6.52 -17.54 -10.11
C PRO A 3 6.12 -16.42 -11.09
N VAL A 4 5.09 -16.66 -11.89
CA VAL A 4 4.52 -15.64 -12.78
C VAL A 4 4.13 -14.44 -11.92
N ARG A 5 4.78 -13.31 -12.14
CA ARG A 5 4.46 -12.04 -11.48
C ARG A 5 3.60 -11.18 -12.37
N LEU A 6 2.71 -10.43 -11.75
CA LEU A 6 2.01 -9.36 -12.45
C LEU A 6 3.04 -8.28 -12.83
N ASP A 7 3.15 -7.95 -14.11
CA ASP A 7 4.12 -6.98 -14.63
C ASP A 7 3.98 -5.61 -13.93
N ALA A 8 2.74 -5.15 -13.74
CA ALA A 8 2.46 -3.91 -13.01
C ALA A 8 3.02 -3.93 -11.57
N TYR A 9 2.84 -5.05 -10.85
CA TYR A 9 3.39 -5.20 -9.50
C TYR A 9 4.92 -5.17 -9.50
N ALA A 10 5.56 -5.91 -10.40
CA ALA A 10 7.02 -5.94 -10.48
C ALA A 10 7.60 -4.56 -10.79
N LYS A 11 6.99 -3.81 -11.70
CA LYS A 11 7.38 -2.43 -12.04
C LYS A 11 7.16 -1.49 -10.85
N ALA A 12 6.02 -1.58 -10.17
CA ALA A 12 5.69 -0.72 -9.04
C ALA A 12 6.64 -0.93 -7.85
N THR A 13 6.98 -2.16 -7.54
CA THR A 13 7.81 -2.49 -6.35
C THR A 13 9.31 -2.51 -6.64
N GLY A 14 9.74 -2.60 -7.90
CA GLY A 14 11.14 -2.81 -8.28
C GLY A 14 11.69 -4.17 -7.83
N ALA A 15 10.82 -5.13 -7.51
CA ALA A 15 11.22 -6.42 -6.97
C ALA A 15 12.01 -7.25 -8.00
N GLY A 16 13.28 -7.49 -7.73
CA GLY A 16 14.09 -8.49 -8.43
C GLY A 16 13.74 -9.91 -7.96
N ASP A 17 14.13 -10.91 -8.74
CA ASP A 17 13.81 -12.32 -8.42
C ASP A 17 14.74 -12.95 -7.39
N THR A 18 15.87 -12.31 -7.14
CA THR A 18 16.88 -12.79 -6.20
C THR A 18 17.35 -11.64 -5.33
N VAL A 19 17.20 -11.80 -4.04
CA VAL A 19 17.76 -10.87 -3.06
C VAL A 19 18.61 -11.71 -2.09
N ASP A 20 19.70 -12.23 -2.61
CA ASP A 20 20.64 -13.04 -1.82
C ASP A 20 21.50 -12.13 -0.91
N GLU A 21 21.72 -10.89 -1.34
CA GLU A 21 22.49 -9.92 -0.59
C GLU A 21 21.71 -8.61 -0.39
N PRO A 22 21.88 -7.93 0.76
CA PRO A 22 21.16 -6.68 1.06
C PRO A 22 21.31 -5.60 -0.01
N GLY A 23 22.50 -5.47 -0.61
CA GLY A 23 22.77 -4.50 -1.67
C GLY A 23 22.09 -4.78 -3.02
N GLN A 24 21.46 -5.95 -3.17
CA GLN A 24 20.74 -6.32 -4.39
C GLN A 24 19.28 -5.88 -4.37
N ARG A 25 18.78 -5.36 -3.25
CA ARG A 25 17.42 -4.82 -3.22
C ARG A 25 17.31 -3.62 -4.14
N HIS A 26 16.45 -3.72 -5.13
CA HIS A 26 16.12 -2.63 -6.05
C HIS A 26 14.79 -2.02 -5.68
N PHE A 27 14.82 -0.72 -5.41
CA PHE A 27 13.62 0.08 -5.23
C PHE A 27 13.18 0.66 -6.58
N SER A 28 11.88 0.92 -6.73
CA SER A 28 11.30 1.60 -7.89
C SER A 28 11.10 3.08 -7.60
N ALA A 29 10.72 3.84 -8.63
CA ALA A 29 10.31 5.23 -8.44
C ALA A 29 9.08 5.35 -7.52
N LEU A 30 8.12 4.42 -7.65
CA LEU A 30 6.88 4.42 -6.86
C LEU A 30 7.08 3.88 -5.43
N MET A 31 8.10 3.03 -5.23
CA MET A 31 8.49 2.50 -3.91
C MET A 31 9.98 2.79 -3.69
N PRO A 32 10.35 4.05 -3.42
CA PRO A 32 11.75 4.45 -3.27
C PRO A 32 12.37 4.02 -1.94
N SER A 33 11.55 3.60 -1.00
CA SER A 33 11.87 3.19 0.36
C SER A 33 10.77 2.27 0.92
N TYR A 34 11.06 1.56 1.98
CA TYR A 34 10.01 0.87 2.78
C TYR A 34 9.09 1.85 3.50
N ASP A 35 9.53 3.08 3.73
CA ASP A 35 8.73 4.22 4.17
C ASP A 35 8.15 4.94 2.93
N SER A 36 7.09 4.37 2.37
CA SER A 36 6.44 4.91 1.17
C SER A 36 4.97 4.55 1.11
N HIS A 37 4.16 5.41 0.49
CA HIS A 37 2.73 5.15 0.30
C HIS A 37 2.44 3.79 -0.35
N LEU A 38 3.30 3.31 -1.26
CA LEU A 38 3.09 2.00 -1.86
C LEU A 38 3.32 0.87 -0.86
N ALA A 39 4.33 0.97 0.02
CA ALA A 39 4.56 -0.02 1.07
C ALA A 39 3.34 -0.10 2.01
N ASP A 40 2.79 1.05 2.38
CA ASP A 40 1.60 1.15 3.23
C ASP A 40 0.37 0.55 2.56
N LEU A 41 0.11 0.92 1.29
CA LEU A 41 -1.01 0.41 0.48
C LEU A 41 -0.94 -1.10 0.25
N LEU A 42 0.27 -1.66 0.10
CA LEU A 42 0.47 -3.10 0.00
C LEU A 42 0.30 -3.83 1.34
N GLY A 43 0.11 -3.10 2.43
CA GLY A 43 0.02 -3.66 3.78
C GLY A 43 1.33 -4.32 4.22
N LEU A 44 2.47 -3.77 3.80
CA LEU A 44 3.80 -4.27 4.18
C LEU A 44 4.06 -3.92 5.65
N ARG A 45 3.54 -4.74 6.53
CA ARG A 45 3.56 -4.50 7.97
C ARG A 45 4.84 -4.98 8.65
N TYR A 46 5.34 -6.15 8.27
CA TYR A 46 6.53 -6.72 8.87
C TYR A 46 7.61 -6.94 7.84
N ILE A 47 8.83 -6.56 8.20
CA ILE A 47 10.01 -6.72 7.38
C ILE A 47 11.03 -7.50 8.20
N VAL A 48 11.54 -8.61 7.64
CA VAL A 48 12.56 -9.44 8.27
C VAL A 48 13.83 -9.34 7.47
N THR A 49 14.94 -9.02 8.13
CA THR A 49 16.24 -8.81 7.48
C THR A 49 17.35 -9.52 8.24
N GLY A 50 18.40 -9.91 7.53
CA GLY A 50 19.62 -10.47 8.12
C GLY A 50 20.63 -9.40 8.58
N VAL A 51 20.39 -8.14 8.24
CA VAL A 51 21.25 -6.98 8.57
C VAL A 51 20.38 -5.79 8.96
N ASP A 52 20.98 -4.75 9.53
CA ASP A 52 20.25 -3.53 9.84
C ASP A 52 19.55 -2.98 8.60
N ILE A 53 18.30 -2.56 8.76
CA ILE A 53 17.43 -2.15 7.65
C ILE A 53 18.01 -0.97 6.86
N GLU A 54 18.73 -0.06 7.51
CA GLU A 54 19.37 1.10 6.90
C GLU A 54 20.46 0.72 5.88
N LYS A 55 21.04 -0.49 6.00
CA LYS A 55 21.99 -1.01 5.00
C LYS A 55 21.28 -1.45 3.71
N ILE A 56 20.00 -1.78 3.81
CA ILE A 56 19.16 -2.18 2.67
C ILE A 56 18.46 -0.97 2.08
N ASP A 57 17.99 -0.08 2.94
CA ASP A 57 17.21 1.11 2.60
C ASP A 57 17.83 2.37 3.22
N PRO A 58 18.83 2.96 2.57
CA PRO A 58 19.51 4.16 3.06
C PRO A 58 18.67 5.45 2.98
N LYS A 59 17.46 5.37 2.40
CA LYS A 59 16.52 6.50 2.32
C LYS A 59 15.48 6.47 3.42
N LEU A 60 15.50 5.43 4.25
CA LEU A 60 14.56 5.30 5.34
C LEU A 60 14.69 6.48 6.29
N THR A 61 13.55 7.09 6.63
CA THR A 61 13.54 8.16 7.64
C THR A 61 13.74 7.57 9.03
N GLU A 62 14.32 8.36 9.93
CA GLU A 62 14.52 7.95 11.32
C GLU A 62 13.16 7.60 11.95
N ASP A 63 13.09 6.49 12.65
CA ASP A 63 11.87 5.98 13.31
C ASP A 63 10.70 5.58 12.38
N ALA A 64 10.87 5.57 11.06
CA ALA A 64 9.82 5.12 10.14
C ALA A 64 9.43 3.65 10.37
N LEU A 65 10.38 2.81 10.76
CA LEU A 65 10.15 1.41 11.09
C LEU A 65 10.55 1.13 12.54
N LEU A 66 9.73 0.37 13.24
CA LEU A 66 9.98 0.02 14.64
C LEU A 66 10.70 -1.34 14.73
N LEU A 67 11.89 -1.37 15.31
CA LEU A 67 12.57 -2.64 15.60
C LEU A 67 11.82 -3.37 16.72
N LEU A 68 11.11 -4.45 16.36
CA LEU A 68 10.34 -5.26 17.31
C LEU A 68 11.20 -6.32 18.00
N ALA A 69 12.09 -6.96 17.26
CA ALA A 69 12.92 -8.03 17.80
C ALA A 69 14.23 -8.17 17.03
N GLN A 70 15.26 -8.56 17.78
CA GLN A 70 16.53 -9.01 17.25
C GLN A 70 16.77 -10.45 17.71
N THR A 71 17.03 -11.33 16.75
CA THR A 71 17.31 -12.74 16.99
C THR A 71 18.66 -13.12 16.38
N PRO A 72 19.23 -14.29 16.69
CA PRO A 72 20.44 -14.76 16.01
C PRO A 72 20.30 -14.88 14.49
N ASP A 73 19.06 -15.07 14.00
CA ASP A 73 18.76 -15.31 12.58
C ASP A 73 18.34 -14.03 11.83
N GLY A 74 18.08 -12.92 12.52
CA GLY A 74 17.71 -11.66 11.88
C GLY A 74 17.00 -10.65 12.79
N LEU A 75 16.64 -9.54 12.14
CA LEU A 75 15.93 -8.41 12.75
C LEU A 75 14.52 -8.35 12.19
N ILE A 76 13.57 -8.04 13.05
CA ILE A 76 12.14 -7.92 12.69
C ILE A 76 11.71 -6.48 12.94
N TYR A 77 11.28 -5.83 11.87
CA TYR A 77 10.78 -4.46 11.90
C TYR A 77 9.27 -4.44 11.63
N GLU A 78 8.57 -3.50 12.24
CA GLU A 78 7.16 -3.19 11.95
C GLU A 78 7.07 -1.83 11.26
N ASN A 79 6.28 -1.78 10.18
CA ASN A 79 5.80 -0.54 9.60
C ASN A 79 4.47 -0.18 10.28
N PRO A 80 4.43 0.87 11.13
CA PRO A 80 3.22 1.29 11.84
C PRO A 80 2.15 1.88 10.93
N ASP A 81 2.54 2.36 9.74
CA ASP A 81 1.65 2.98 8.76
C ASP A 81 1.03 1.99 7.75
N ALA A 82 1.42 0.71 7.82
CA ALA A 82 0.86 -0.33 6.96
C ALA A 82 -0.66 -0.37 7.03
N LEU A 83 -1.32 -0.23 5.87
CA LEU A 83 -2.76 -0.18 5.78
C LEU A 83 -3.40 -1.58 5.89
N PRO A 84 -4.63 -1.67 6.36
CA PRO A 84 -5.36 -2.92 6.38
C PRO A 84 -5.67 -3.37 4.94
N ARG A 85 -5.81 -4.68 4.75
CA ARG A 85 -6.05 -5.27 3.44
C ARG A 85 -7.38 -4.86 2.80
N VAL A 86 -8.36 -4.48 3.61
CA VAL A 86 -9.65 -3.94 3.19
C VAL A 86 -10.02 -2.77 4.07
N MET A 87 -10.49 -1.70 3.46
CA MET A 87 -10.98 -0.52 4.16
C MET A 87 -11.97 0.24 3.30
N ILE A 88 -12.76 1.11 3.91
CA ILE A 88 -13.68 1.99 3.20
C ILE A 88 -13.08 3.40 3.21
N VAL A 89 -12.96 4.00 2.02
CA VAL A 89 -12.52 5.37 1.85
C VAL A 89 -13.60 6.24 1.24
N ALA A 90 -13.59 7.53 1.57
CA ALA A 90 -14.65 8.46 1.17
C ALA A 90 -14.40 9.14 -0.18
N LYS A 91 -13.15 9.20 -0.61
CA LYS A 91 -12.74 9.98 -1.77
C LYS A 91 -12.21 9.07 -2.87
N ALA A 92 -12.40 9.51 -4.12
CA ALA A 92 -11.73 8.91 -5.27
C ALA A 92 -11.04 10.00 -6.09
N GLN A 93 -9.88 9.68 -6.62
CA GLN A 93 -9.11 10.55 -7.50
C GLN A 93 -8.69 9.77 -8.75
N SER A 94 -8.91 10.36 -9.92
CA SER A 94 -8.45 9.76 -11.17
C SER A 94 -6.95 10.00 -11.36
N VAL A 95 -6.22 8.95 -11.79
CA VAL A 95 -4.78 9.01 -12.00
C VAL A 95 -4.38 8.18 -13.22
N ASP A 96 -3.41 8.65 -13.99
CA ASP A 96 -2.68 7.84 -14.96
C ASP A 96 -1.78 6.84 -14.21
N GLN A 97 -2.21 5.58 -14.10
CA GLN A 97 -1.47 4.55 -13.37
C GLN A 97 -0.10 4.25 -13.98
N ASP A 98 0.02 4.25 -15.30
CA ASP A 98 1.29 4.00 -15.98
C ASP A 98 2.27 5.16 -15.73
N GLY A 99 1.76 6.39 -15.74
CA GLY A 99 2.51 7.59 -15.36
C GLY A 99 3.00 7.52 -13.92
N LEU A 100 2.10 7.21 -13.00
CA LEU A 100 2.41 7.07 -11.58
C LEU A 100 3.50 6.01 -11.32
N ILE A 101 3.37 4.82 -11.91
CA ILE A 101 4.36 3.74 -11.77
C ILE A 101 5.73 4.18 -12.30
N ARG A 102 5.75 4.90 -13.43
CA ARG A 102 7.01 5.33 -14.08
C ARG A 102 7.71 6.44 -13.33
N THR A 103 6.96 7.44 -12.83
CA THR A 103 7.54 8.65 -12.21
C THR A 103 7.68 8.54 -10.71
N GLY A 104 6.81 7.76 -10.06
CA GLY A 104 6.69 7.72 -8.60
C GLY A 104 6.05 8.97 -8.01
N GLU A 105 5.50 9.85 -8.84
CA GLU A 105 4.87 11.11 -8.42
C GLU A 105 3.42 10.88 -8.01
N TRP A 106 3.17 10.82 -6.72
CA TRP A 106 1.82 10.73 -6.17
C TRP A 106 1.03 12.01 -6.40
N PRO A 107 -0.29 11.93 -6.62
CA PRO A 107 -1.13 13.11 -6.73
C PRO A 107 -0.98 14.03 -5.51
N ALA A 108 -1.00 15.34 -5.73
CA ALA A 108 -0.90 16.31 -4.65
C ALA A 108 -2.01 16.11 -3.61
N GLY A 109 -1.63 16.04 -2.33
CA GLY A 109 -2.55 15.82 -1.23
C GLY A 109 -3.18 14.43 -1.19
N PHE A 110 -2.60 13.44 -1.87
CA PHE A 110 -3.05 12.06 -1.79
C PHE A 110 -2.85 11.53 -0.36
N GLU A 111 -3.93 11.08 0.24
CA GLU A 111 -3.95 10.42 1.54
C GLU A 111 -4.59 9.04 1.38
N PRO A 112 -3.80 7.95 1.44
CA PRO A 112 -4.29 6.61 1.14
C PRO A 112 -5.35 6.11 2.13
N LYS A 113 -5.40 6.65 3.35
CA LYS A 113 -6.44 6.34 4.35
C LYS A 113 -7.81 6.94 3.99
N GLU A 114 -7.85 7.91 3.07
CA GLU A 114 -9.07 8.64 2.72
C GLU A 114 -9.45 8.51 1.24
N THR A 115 -8.50 8.19 0.36
CA THR A 115 -8.65 8.33 -1.09
C THR A 115 -8.25 7.07 -1.83
N VAL A 116 -9.09 6.59 -2.74
CA VAL A 116 -8.74 5.56 -3.72
C VAL A 116 -8.32 6.22 -5.04
N LEU A 117 -7.28 5.66 -5.68
CA LEU A 117 -6.87 6.07 -7.02
C LEU A 117 -7.54 5.18 -8.07
N LEU A 118 -8.18 5.79 -9.04
CA LEU A 118 -8.89 5.11 -10.11
C LEU A 118 -8.27 5.46 -11.47
N ASP A 119 -8.14 4.45 -12.33
CA ASP A 119 -7.83 4.67 -13.73
C ASP A 119 -8.92 5.50 -14.40
N PRO A 120 -8.61 6.45 -15.31
CA PRO A 120 -9.60 7.28 -16.02
C PRO A 120 -10.68 6.48 -16.72
N GLY A 121 -10.36 5.30 -17.23
CA GLY A 121 -11.34 4.40 -17.89
C GLY A 121 -12.36 3.82 -16.90
N VAL A 122 -12.01 3.69 -15.64
CA VAL A 122 -12.88 3.16 -14.58
C VAL A 122 -13.60 4.28 -13.85
N ALA A 123 -13.00 5.46 -13.71
CA ALA A 123 -13.55 6.60 -12.99
C ALA A 123 -14.94 7.05 -13.51
N GLY A 124 -15.22 6.84 -14.81
CA GLY A 124 -16.53 7.13 -15.40
C GLY A 124 -17.62 6.08 -15.13
N ILE A 125 -17.25 4.91 -14.62
CA ILE A 125 -18.16 3.79 -14.33
C ILE A 125 -18.51 3.73 -12.84
N VAL A 126 -17.60 4.16 -11.99
CA VAL A 126 -17.79 4.18 -10.54
C VAL A 126 -18.58 5.44 -10.16
N PRO A 127 -19.72 5.32 -9.44
CA PRO A 127 -20.48 6.49 -9.01
C PRO A 127 -19.59 7.43 -8.20
N ALA A 128 -19.54 8.70 -8.59
CA ALA A 128 -18.87 9.71 -7.79
C ALA A 128 -19.60 9.87 -6.46
N VAL A 129 -18.90 9.76 -5.34
CA VAL A 129 -19.41 10.20 -4.06
C VAL A 129 -19.51 11.72 -4.13
N THR A 130 -20.74 12.27 -4.15
CA THR A 130 -20.91 13.71 -4.25
C THR A 130 -20.41 14.40 -2.97
N ALA A 131 -19.89 15.62 -3.11
CA ALA A 131 -19.34 16.40 -2.01
C ALA A 131 -20.32 16.60 -0.83
N ASP A 132 -21.63 16.58 -1.10
CA ASP A 132 -22.69 16.64 -0.07
C ASP A 132 -22.79 15.33 0.74
N GLN A 133 -22.35 14.21 0.18
CA GLN A 133 -22.34 12.91 0.85
C GLN A 133 -20.99 12.61 1.51
N ALA A 134 -19.92 13.20 1.03
CA ALA A 134 -18.63 13.32 1.69
C ALA A 134 -18.70 14.47 2.72
N SER A 135 -19.57 14.33 3.72
CA SER A 135 -19.50 15.24 4.88
C SER A 135 -18.10 15.09 5.46
N GLY A 136 -17.26 16.12 5.34
CA GLY A 136 -15.82 16.12 5.62
C GLY A 136 -15.37 15.70 7.04
N LYS A 137 -16.13 14.81 7.64
CA LYS A 137 -15.73 14.06 8.83
C LYS A 137 -15.12 12.74 8.35
N PRO A 138 -13.95 12.37 8.85
CA PRO A 138 -13.44 11.02 8.65
C PRO A 138 -14.57 10.04 8.96
N HIS A 139 -14.70 8.96 8.17
CA HIS A 139 -15.68 7.90 8.39
C HIS A 139 -15.42 7.22 9.73
N ALA A 140 -15.70 7.92 10.83
CA ALA A 140 -15.43 7.43 12.19
C ALA A 140 -16.18 6.13 12.53
N GLU A 141 -17.16 5.75 11.69
CA GLU A 141 -17.96 4.53 11.88
C GLU A 141 -17.92 3.55 10.69
N ALA A 142 -17.20 3.86 9.61
CA ALA A 142 -17.06 2.93 8.50
C ALA A 142 -16.10 1.80 8.86
N SER A 143 -16.48 0.56 8.62
CA SER A 143 -15.64 -0.60 8.85
C SER A 143 -15.75 -1.62 7.73
N ALA A 144 -14.63 -2.25 7.41
CA ALA A 144 -14.55 -3.40 6.51
C ALA A 144 -13.74 -4.51 7.19
N VAL A 145 -14.28 -5.72 7.22
CA VAL A 145 -13.63 -6.87 7.86
C VAL A 145 -13.72 -8.07 6.95
N ILE A 146 -12.59 -8.72 6.68
CA ILE A 146 -12.57 -9.99 5.96
C ILE A 146 -13.16 -11.07 6.89
N ARG A 147 -14.22 -11.73 6.45
CA ARG A 147 -14.89 -12.82 7.16
C ARG A 147 -14.42 -14.19 6.70
N ASP A 148 -14.13 -14.31 5.42
CA ASP A 148 -13.59 -15.53 4.83
C ASP A 148 -12.56 -15.16 3.78
N TYR A 149 -11.49 -15.94 3.71
CA TYR A 149 -10.38 -15.72 2.77
C TYR A 149 -9.98 -17.06 2.15
N GLN A 150 -10.41 -17.28 0.92
CA GLN A 150 -10.09 -18.46 0.13
C GLN A 150 -9.27 -18.09 -1.10
N THR A 151 -8.75 -19.08 -1.80
CA THR A 151 -7.89 -18.88 -2.97
C THR A 151 -8.60 -18.12 -4.10
N THR A 152 -9.92 -18.31 -4.24
CA THR A 152 -10.73 -17.76 -5.35
C THR A 152 -11.82 -16.81 -4.88
N GLU A 153 -12.02 -16.66 -3.57
CA GLU A 153 -13.09 -15.85 -3.00
C GLU A 153 -12.63 -15.17 -1.72
N ILE A 154 -12.99 -13.91 -1.57
CA ILE A 154 -12.82 -13.15 -0.34
C ILE A 154 -14.18 -12.59 0.05
N VAL A 155 -14.67 -12.95 1.23
CA VAL A 155 -15.92 -12.42 1.78
C VAL A 155 -15.60 -11.28 2.73
N VAL A 156 -16.08 -10.09 2.40
CA VAL A 156 -15.89 -8.87 3.20
C VAL A 156 -17.23 -8.42 3.78
N GLN A 157 -17.28 -8.23 5.09
CA GLN A 157 -18.39 -7.57 5.74
C GLN A 157 -18.09 -6.10 5.91
N THR A 158 -18.98 -5.24 5.42
CA THR A 158 -18.88 -3.79 5.53
C THR A 158 -19.98 -3.21 6.38
N LYS A 159 -19.67 -2.12 7.08
CA LYS A 159 -20.64 -1.23 7.74
C LYS A 159 -20.24 0.18 7.43
N SER A 160 -21.18 0.98 6.90
CA SER A 160 -20.97 2.41 6.65
C SER A 160 -22.31 3.12 6.65
N ASP A 161 -22.36 4.31 7.24
CA ASP A 161 -23.53 5.18 7.22
C ASP A 161 -23.54 6.12 6.00
N HIS A 162 -22.44 6.12 5.23
CA HIS A 162 -22.27 6.96 4.05
C HIS A 162 -21.75 6.14 2.87
N GLN A 163 -21.93 6.68 1.66
CA GLN A 163 -21.30 6.12 0.45
C GLN A 163 -19.77 6.22 0.56
N GLY A 164 -19.10 5.17 0.11
CA GLY A 164 -17.64 5.08 0.07
C GLY A 164 -17.18 4.03 -0.92
N TYR A 165 -15.88 3.91 -1.05
CA TYR A 165 -15.20 2.93 -1.90
C TYR A 165 -14.54 1.89 -1.00
N LEU A 166 -14.68 0.61 -1.38
CA LEU A 166 -14.04 -0.54 -0.72
C LEU A 166 -12.79 -0.93 -1.47
#